data_4779914f6aac4950c4f556a172cbbeb3
#
_entry.id   4779914f6aac4950c4f556a172cbbeb3
#
_cell.length_a   1.000
_cell.length_b   1.000
_cell.length_c   1.000
_cell.angle_alpha   90.00
_cell.angle_beta   90.00
_cell.angle_gamma   90.00
#
_symmetry.space_group_name_H-M   'P 1'
#
loop_
_entity.id
_entity.type
_entity.pdbx_description
1 polymer ?
#
loop_
_entity_poly.entity_id
_entity_poly.type
_entity_poly.pdbx_seq_one_letter_code
_entity_poly.pdbx_strand_id
1 'polypeptide(L)'
;VDAYVTAASGTVGGDTVAAGRETAAKLLPAAERTRDAARSADWSAAAAAYRDIVSGWKPAERNIRADDSAVYSLLETRISLLRIALQAEPLREASAKSEAEALYQLLADYSEGKTIDAGDTSSEPASIEGLINYLNKASSAAKDSNSTETANIMEQFIVAWPSAEGQVQIASPTVYNNIENESAAVTGYLLSNPPKLDQALTIMDNMLSELTPLAGETTYNAWDAALILLREGLEAILVLSALLAYLKRDGNAKAQKWIWSGAAVGLTASIGLAVVLTYTISRAASGGAREMIEGITGLVAVVMMLTIGRWLHSKSNTANWNNYVGRQVDGALAKGNLWSLSSVAALAILREGAETTIFYVGMAPSIKLSQLLLGIGCALIILGIVGYAMIALSAKLPIAAFFRTATILIYYLVFRFLGESIHSLQVAGKLPAHVQEGLPSINWLGMYPTWETLLPQLLVLLFIVWELLRNRSPKASRTA
;
A
#
# COMPACT_ATOMS: atom_id res chain seq x y z
N VAL A 1 -18.09 26.66 13.25
CA VAL A 1 -17.57 25.32 12.93
C VAL A 1 -16.86 25.37 11.59
N ASP A 2 -17.40 26.05 10.59
CA ASP A 2 -16.80 26.14 9.23
C ASP A 2 -15.49 26.93 9.17
N ALA A 3 -15.31 27.94 10.02
CA ALA A 3 -14.07 28.73 10.09
C ALA A 3 -12.89 27.95 10.71
N TYR A 4 -13.16 26.95 11.55
CA TYR A 4 -12.13 26.13 12.18
C TYR A 4 -11.63 24.97 11.26
N VAL A 5 -12.52 24.48 10.40
CA VAL A 5 -12.16 23.43 9.42
C VAL A 5 -11.30 24.00 8.29
N THR A 6 -11.54 25.24 7.88
CA THR A 6 -10.76 25.92 6.84
C THR A 6 -9.35 26.31 7.33
N ALA A 7 -9.19 26.59 8.62
CA ALA A 7 -7.87 26.92 9.19
C ALA A 7 -6.98 25.68 9.43
N ALA A 8 -7.57 24.51 9.70
CA ALA A 8 -6.80 23.26 9.93
C ALA A 8 -6.36 22.55 8.63
N SER A 9 -7.06 22.79 7.51
CA SER A 9 -6.69 22.21 6.21
C SER A 9 -5.69 23.06 5.40
N GLY A 10 -5.47 24.32 5.80
CA GLY A 10 -4.63 25.26 5.05
C GLY A 10 -3.16 25.30 5.46
N THR A 11 -2.78 24.79 6.63
CA THR A 11 -1.41 25.02 7.15
C THR A 11 -0.46 23.83 6.98
N VAL A 12 -0.92 22.58 6.97
CA VAL A 12 -0.02 21.41 6.87
C VAL A 12 0.36 21.09 5.43
N GLY A 13 -0.50 21.34 4.45
CA GLY A 13 -0.19 21.13 3.04
C GLY A 13 0.60 22.28 2.38
N GLY A 14 0.41 23.50 2.86
CA GLY A 14 1.07 24.70 2.32
C GLY A 14 2.57 24.76 2.64
N ASP A 15 2.96 24.33 3.84
CA ASP A 15 4.36 24.40 4.28
C ASP A 15 5.26 23.37 3.59
N THR A 16 4.74 22.18 3.27
CA THR A 16 5.51 21.13 2.55
C THR A 16 5.70 21.47 1.07
N VAL A 17 4.67 22.00 0.41
CA VAL A 17 4.73 22.46 -1.00
C VAL A 17 5.76 23.59 -1.14
N ALA A 18 5.73 24.57 -0.24
CA ALA A 18 6.69 25.66 -0.24
C ALA A 18 8.13 25.15 -0.02
N ALA A 19 8.34 24.20 0.89
CA ALA A 19 9.65 23.63 1.20
C ALA A 19 10.24 22.82 0.04
N GLY A 20 9.44 22.02 -0.67
CA GLY A 20 9.89 21.27 -1.86
C GLY A 20 10.38 22.20 -2.97
N ARG A 21 9.57 23.19 -3.33
CA ARG A 21 9.90 24.18 -4.37
C ARG A 21 11.08 25.07 -3.99
N GLU A 22 11.16 25.50 -2.74
CA GLU A 22 12.30 26.30 -2.24
C GLU A 22 13.62 25.52 -2.30
N THR A 23 13.59 24.23 -1.96
CA THR A 23 14.80 23.39 -2.04
C THR A 23 15.20 23.09 -3.47
N ALA A 24 14.27 22.90 -4.40
CA ALA A 24 14.54 22.77 -5.83
C ALA A 24 15.15 24.07 -6.41
N ALA A 25 14.62 25.23 -6.00
CA ALA A 25 15.15 26.53 -6.42
C ALA A 25 16.63 26.72 -6.02
N LYS A 26 17.08 26.12 -4.90
CA LYS A 26 18.49 26.17 -4.47
C LYS A 26 19.42 25.35 -5.39
N LEU A 27 18.89 24.38 -6.14
CA LEU A 27 19.66 23.58 -7.11
C LEU A 27 19.78 24.26 -8.48
N LEU A 28 18.86 25.18 -8.80
CA LEU A 28 18.84 25.85 -10.11
C LEU A 28 20.17 26.46 -10.54
N PRO A 29 20.91 27.21 -9.70
CA PRO A 29 22.18 27.80 -10.14
C PRO A 29 23.23 26.76 -10.55
N ALA A 30 23.25 25.58 -9.90
CA ALA A 30 24.14 24.50 -10.26
C ALA A 30 23.70 23.83 -11.57
N ALA A 31 22.39 23.58 -11.72
CA ALA A 31 21.83 23.03 -12.96
C ALA A 31 22.04 23.96 -14.16
N GLU A 32 21.93 25.29 -13.98
CA GLU A 32 22.17 26.27 -14.99
C GLU A 32 23.65 26.25 -15.44
N ARG A 33 24.60 26.26 -14.50
CA ARG A 33 26.03 26.13 -14.82
C ARG A 33 26.34 24.83 -15.56
N THR A 34 25.71 23.71 -15.14
CA THR A 34 25.92 22.42 -15.81
C THR A 34 25.41 22.45 -17.24
N ARG A 35 24.20 22.99 -17.45
CA ARG A 35 23.61 23.17 -18.79
C ARG A 35 24.49 24.02 -19.69
N ASP A 36 24.92 25.18 -19.22
CA ASP A 36 25.67 26.14 -20.04
C ASP A 36 27.09 25.62 -20.38
N ALA A 37 27.73 24.94 -19.42
CA ALA A 37 28.99 24.25 -19.67
C ALA A 37 28.81 23.08 -20.67
N ALA A 38 27.76 22.30 -20.57
CA ALA A 38 27.45 21.23 -21.53
C ALA A 38 27.16 21.79 -22.94
N ARG A 39 26.43 22.91 -23.06
CA ARG A 39 26.15 23.59 -24.33
C ARG A 39 27.44 24.07 -25.00
N SER A 40 28.37 24.63 -24.23
CA SER A 40 29.68 25.09 -24.71
C SER A 40 30.72 23.97 -24.89
N ALA A 41 30.33 22.71 -24.60
CA ALA A 41 31.22 21.55 -24.60
C ALA A 41 32.42 21.66 -23.63
N ASP A 42 32.29 22.46 -22.56
CA ASP A 42 33.25 22.48 -21.46
C ASP A 42 32.85 21.34 -20.44
N TRP A 43 33.28 20.13 -20.77
CA TRP A 43 32.93 18.95 -20.00
C TRP A 43 33.55 18.92 -18.60
N SER A 44 34.69 19.60 -18.41
CA SER A 44 35.30 19.72 -17.08
C SER A 44 34.46 20.61 -16.17
N ALA A 45 34.01 21.74 -16.68
CA ALA A 45 33.11 22.64 -15.95
C ALA A 45 31.74 22.00 -15.74
N ALA A 46 31.19 21.28 -16.72
CA ALA A 46 29.94 20.55 -16.60
C ALA A 46 30.01 19.49 -15.49
N ALA A 47 31.07 18.69 -15.47
CA ALA A 47 31.28 17.69 -14.42
C ALA A 47 31.48 18.29 -13.02
N ALA A 48 32.13 19.47 -12.94
CA ALA A 48 32.29 20.19 -11.68
C ALA A 48 30.93 20.73 -11.16
N ALA A 49 30.15 21.39 -12.01
CA ALA A 49 28.84 21.91 -11.66
C ALA A 49 27.83 20.78 -11.33
N TYR A 50 27.92 19.64 -12.00
CA TYR A 50 27.14 18.45 -11.69
C TYR A 50 27.39 17.94 -10.26
N ARG A 51 28.64 17.96 -9.78
CA ARG A 51 28.95 17.59 -8.38
C ARG A 51 28.24 18.49 -7.37
N ASP A 52 28.07 19.78 -7.72
CA ASP A 52 27.30 20.71 -6.87
C ASP A 52 25.81 20.31 -6.83
N ILE A 53 25.25 19.84 -7.95
CA ILE A 53 23.87 19.29 -7.98
C ILE A 53 23.76 18.09 -7.05
N VAL A 54 24.65 17.10 -7.18
CA VAL A 54 24.62 15.88 -6.36
C VAL A 54 24.75 16.19 -4.86
N SER A 55 25.65 17.12 -4.50
CA SER A 55 25.82 17.51 -3.10
C SER A 55 24.61 18.23 -2.52
N GLY A 56 23.91 19.01 -3.33
CA GLY A 56 22.69 19.71 -2.95
C GLY A 56 21.43 18.85 -3.02
N TRP A 57 21.45 17.76 -3.80
CA TRP A 57 20.30 16.87 -3.99
C TRP A 57 19.94 16.11 -2.73
N LYS A 58 20.90 15.47 -2.09
CA LYS A 58 20.68 14.63 -0.91
C LYS A 58 19.88 15.29 0.23
N PRO A 59 20.12 16.55 0.62
CA PRO A 59 19.26 17.26 1.58
C PRO A 59 17.91 17.71 1.00
N ALA A 60 17.80 17.85 -0.35
CA ALA A 60 16.59 18.34 -1.01
C ALA A 60 15.57 17.23 -1.30
N GLU A 61 16.03 16.02 -1.56
CA GLU A 61 15.21 14.88 -2.01
C GLU A 61 13.99 14.63 -1.13
N ARG A 62 14.16 14.66 0.21
CA ARG A 62 13.09 14.42 1.16
C ARG A 62 11.94 15.43 1.04
N ASN A 63 12.26 16.71 0.87
CA ASN A 63 11.26 17.77 0.77
C ASN A 63 10.52 17.70 -0.56
N ILE A 64 11.24 17.40 -1.64
CA ILE A 64 10.66 17.27 -2.99
C ILE A 64 9.78 16.03 -3.07
N ARG A 65 10.22 14.88 -2.52
CA ARG A 65 9.43 13.64 -2.44
C ARG A 65 8.15 13.84 -1.62
N ALA A 66 8.23 14.56 -0.51
CA ALA A 66 7.08 14.84 0.33
C ALA A 66 6.06 15.78 -0.32
N ASP A 67 6.50 16.68 -1.20
CA ASP A 67 5.63 17.56 -1.98
C ASP A 67 5.03 16.82 -3.19
N ASP A 68 5.89 16.32 -4.08
CA ASP A 68 5.49 15.63 -5.32
C ASP A 68 6.44 14.47 -5.62
N SER A 69 5.99 13.25 -5.35
CA SER A 69 6.79 12.03 -5.57
C SER A 69 7.00 11.71 -7.05
N ALA A 70 6.12 12.16 -7.95
CA ALA A 70 6.31 11.96 -9.38
C ALA A 70 7.41 12.89 -9.92
N VAL A 71 7.40 14.15 -9.52
CA VAL A 71 8.48 15.10 -9.85
C VAL A 71 9.80 14.65 -9.22
N TYR A 72 9.79 14.14 -7.99
CA TYR A 72 10.95 13.55 -7.34
C TYR A 72 11.57 12.45 -8.21
N SER A 73 10.78 11.45 -8.64
CA SER A 73 11.26 10.36 -9.48
C SER A 73 11.83 10.83 -10.83
N LEU A 74 11.21 11.85 -11.43
CA LEU A 74 11.73 12.45 -12.67
C LEU A 74 13.07 13.13 -12.46
N LEU A 75 13.22 13.92 -11.37
CA LEU A 75 14.47 14.62 -11.06
C LEU A 75 15.59 13.63 -10.77
N GLU A 76 15.33 12.59 -9.96
CA GLU A 76 16.30 11.54 -9.65
C GLU A 76 16.78 10.82 -10.92
N THR A 77 15.84 10.46 -11.80
CA THR A 77 16.14 9.86 -13.09
C THR A 77 17.02 10.78 -13.95
N ARG A 78 16.69 12.08 -14.06
CA ARG A 78 17.47 13.03 -14.86
C ARG A 78 18.88 13.25 -14.30
N ILE A 79 19.02 13.35 -12.98
CA ILE A 79 20.33 13.45 -12.30
C ILE A 79 21.18 12.21 -12.61
N SER A 80 20.59 11.01 -12.54
CA SER A 80 21.30 9.76 -12.81
C SER A 80 21.69 9.61 -14.28
N LEU A 81 20.81 9.90 -15.23
CA LEU A 81 21.09 9.85 -16.66
C LEU A 81 22.18 10.86 -17.06
N LEU A 82 22.16 12.05 -16.47
CA LEU A 82 23.21 13.06 -16.68
C LEU A 82 24.55 12.56 -16.14
N ARG A 83 24.59 11.90 -14.98
CA ARG A 83 25.79 11.25 -14.45
C ARG A 83 26.37 10.25 -15.45
N ILE A 84 25.52 9.34 -15.95
CA ILE A 84 25.91 8.32 -16.93
C ILE A 84 26.51 8.98 -18.17
N ALA A 85 25.87 10.03 -18.68
CA ALA A 85 26.33 10.70 -19.88
C ALA A 85 27.67 11.40 -19.69
N LEU A 86 27.91 12.04 -18.52
CA LEU A 86 29.14 12.76 -18.20
C LEU A 86 30.33 11.84 -17.84
N GLN A 87 30.05 10.62 -17.36
CA GLN A 87 31.08 9.66 -16.92
C GLN A 87 31.43 8.61 -17.97
N ALA A 88 30.65 8.53 -19.06
CA ALA A 88 30.91 7.57 -20.15
C ALA A 88 32.25 7.78 -20.84
N GLU A 89 32.93 6.69 -21.21
CA GLU A 89 34.17 6.71 -22.04
C GLU A 89 33.96 5.87 -23.32
N PRO A 90 33.80 6.49 -24.49
CA PRO A 90 33.83 7.93 -24.74
C PRO A 90 32.61 8.67 -24.21
N LEU A 91 32.81 9.95 -23.87
CA LEU A 91 31.75 10.82 -23.34
C LEU A 91 30.52 10.84 -24.27
N ARG A 92 29.31 10.72 -23.72
CA ARG A 92 28.04 10.77 -24.45
C ARG A 92 27.56 12.21 -24.61
N GLU A 93 28.26 13.01 -25.44
CA GLU A 93 28.05 14.47 -25.56
C GLU A 93 26.60 14.86 -25.84
N ALA A 94 25.92 14.16 -26.78
CA ALA A 94 24.54 14.47 -27.13
C ALA A 94 23.58 14.22 -25.95
N SER A 95 23.74 13.09 -25.26
CA SER A 95 22.96 12.76 -24.07
C SER A 95 23.27 13.75 -22.93
N ALA A 96 24.53 14.07 -22.68
CA ALA A 96 24.91 15.02 -21.64
C ALA A 96 24.28 16.41 -21.85
N LYS A 97 24.25 16.91 -23.10
CA LYS A 97 23.55 18.17 -23.45
C LYS A 97 22.05 18.08 -23.24
N SER A 98 21.42 16.98 -23.70
CA SER A 98 19.99 16.78 -23.59
C SER A 98 19.55 16.64 -22.13
N GLU A 99 20.25 15.83 -21.32
CA GLU A 99 19.89 15.60 -19.93
C GLU A 99 20.16 16.83 -19.04
N ALA A 100 21.24 17.58 -19.29
CA ALA A 100 21.51 18.85 -18.61
C ALA A 100 20.41 19.90 -18.87
N GLU A 101 19.93 19.99 -20.11
CA GLU A 101 18.81 20.87 -20.48
C GLU A 101 17.52 20.43 -19.82
N ALA A 102 17.18 19.13 -19.90
CA ALA A 102 15.96 18.57 -19.33
C ALA A 102 15.92 18.71 -17.80
N LEU A 103 17.05 18.48 -17.11
CA LEU A 103 17.14 18.66 -15.67
C LEU A 103 16.94 20.11 -15.25
N TYR A 104 17.61 21.05 -15.95
CA TYR A 104 17.42 22.47 -15.68
C TYR A 104 15.96 22.90 -15.85
N GLN A 105 15.35 22.51 -16.98
CA GLN A 105 13.97 22.88 -17.28
C GLN A 105 13.00 22.29 -16.24
N LEU A 106 13.18 21.04 -15.86
CA LEU A 106 12.36 20.38 -14.87
C LEU A 106 12.45 21.05 -13.49
N LEU A 107 13.67 21.40 -13.03
CA LEU A 107 13.89 22.15 -11.80
C LEU A 107 13.27 23.54 -11.85
N ALA A 108 13.40 24.25 -12.98
CA ALA A 108 12.83 25.59 -13.16
C ALA A 108 11.30 25.52 -13.11
N ASP A 109 10.67 24.65 -13.89
CA ASP A 109 9.22 24.54 -13.97
C ASP A 109 8.61 24.12 -12.62
N TYR A 110 9.26 23.18 -11.89
CA TYR A 110 8.83 22.78 -10.58
C TYR A 110 8.97 23.91 -9.53
N SER A 111 10.09 24.61 -9.51
CA SER A 111 10.31 25.72 -8.58
C SER A 111 9.35 26.89 -8.79
N GLU A 112 8.94 27.14 -10.03
CA GLU A 112 7.93 28.14 -10.41
C GLU A 112 6.48 27.67 -10.12
N GLY A 113 6.30 26.40 -9.75
CA GLY A 113 4.98 25.85 -9.44
C GLY A 113 4.14 25.51 -10.67
N LYS A 114 4.76 25.34 -11.82
CA LYS A 114 4.07 24.86 -13.03
C LYS A 114 3.64 23.41 -12.84
N THR A 115 2.52 23.05 -13.43
CA THR A 115 2.09 21.66 -13.50
C THR A 115 3.04 20.89 -14.40
N ILE A 116 3.74 19.90 -13.83
CA ILE A 116 4.61 19.02 -14.59
C ILE A 116 3.76 17.81 -14.99
N ASP A 117 3.60 17.63 -16.30
CA ASP A 117 3.01 16.40 -16.83
C ASP A 117 4.09 15.33 -16.75
N ALA A 118 4.00 14.47 -15.73
CA ALA A 118 4.92 13.36 -15.54
C ALA A 118 4.86 12.33 -16.68
N GLY A 119 4.00 12.58 -17.70
CA GLY A 119 3.71 11.64 -18.77
C GLY A 119 2.99 10.42 -18.21
N ASP A 120 2.32 9.69 -19.07
CA ASP A 120 1.81 8.36 -18.73
C ASP A 120 3.04 7.43 -18.61
N THR A 121 3.78 7.52 -17.51
CA THR A 121 4.76 6.49 -17.13
C THR A 121 3.96 5.25 -16.76
N SER A 122 3.33 4.68 -17.77
CA SER A 122 2.53 3.45 -17.73
C SER A 122 3.39 2.18 -17.52
N SER A 123 4.65 2.34 -17.13
CA SER A 123 5.37 1.26 -16.47
C SER A 123 4.78 1.13 -15.06
N GLU A 124 4.22 -0.04 -14.74
CA GLU A 124 3.89 -0.38 -13.35
C GLU A 124 5.04 0.07 -12.46
N PRO A 125 4.75 0.73 -11.30
CA PRO A 125 5.80 1.18 -10.40
C PRO A 125 6.72 -0.01 -10.13
N ALA A 126 8.02 0.19 -10.31
CA ALA A 126 8.98 -0.88 -10.17
C ALA A 126 8.90 -1.42 -8.74
N SER A 127 8.70 -2.71 -8.64
CA SER A 127 8.83 -3.43 -7.37
C SER A 127 10.28 -3.88 -7.18
N ILE A 128 10.68 -4.24 -5.98
CA ILE A 128 12.01 -4.84 -5.73
C ILE A 128 12.21 -6.08 -6.61
N GLU A 129 11.15 -6.90 -6.85
CA GLU A 129 11.23 -8.01 -7.80
C GLU A 129 11.46 -7.55 -9.24
N GLY A 130 10.87 -6.41 -9.64
CA GLY A 130 11.12 -5.81 -10.95
C GLY A 130 12.58 -5.41 -11.12
N LEU A 131 13.18 -4.80 -10.09
CA LEU A 131 14.59 -4.45 -10.05
C LEU A 131 15.49 -5.69 -10.14
N ILE A 132 15.18 -6.75 -9.38
CA ILE A 132 15.89 -8.04 -9.45
C ILE A 132 15.80 -8.65 -10.85
N ASN A 133 14.65 -8.52 -11.52
CA ASN A 133 14.50 -9.01 -12.87
C ASN A 133 15.40 -8.26 -13.87
N TYR A 134 15.54 -6.93 -13.73
CA TYR A 134 16.50 -6.16 -14.52
C TYR A 134 17.94 -6.61 -14.26
N LEU A 135 18.35 -6.78 -13.01
CA LEU A 135 19.69 -7.26 -12.66
C LEU A 135 19.98 -8.66 -13.22
N ASN A 136 19.01 -9.59 -13.14
CA ASN A 136 19.17 -10.93 -13.71
C ASN A 136 19.32 -10.88 -15.23
N LYS A 137 18.53 -10.05 -15.92
CA LYS A 137 18.66 -9.86 -17.39
C LYS A 137 20.01 -9.21 -17.74
N ALA A 138 20.43 -8.20 -16.99
CA ALA A 138 21.72 -7.55 -17.19
C ALA A 138 22.90 -8.53 -16.99
N SER A 139 22.84 -9.33 -15.91
CA SER A 139 23.85 -10.36 -15.63
C SER A 139 23.89 -11.43 -16.73
N SER A 140 22.74 -11.81 -17.30
CA SER A 140 22.69 -12.74 -18.43
C SER A 140 23.34 -12.13 -19.68
N ALA A 141 22.98 -10.88 -20.05
CA ALA A 141 23.57 -10.20 -21.17
C ALA A 141 25.10 -10.01 -21.03
N ALA A 142 25.56 -9.72 -19.80
CA ALA A 142 26.99 -9.61 -19.52
C ALA A 142 27.73 -10.95 -19.66
N LYS A 143 27.14 -12.05 -19.22
CA LYS A 143 27.70 -13.41 -19.45
C LYS A 143 27.77 -13.77 -20.91
N ASP A 144 26.84 -13.27 -21.73
CA ASP A 144 26.86 -13.40 -23.18
C ASP A 144 27.83 -12.40 -23.88
N SER A 145 28.64 -11.68 -23.08
CA SER A 145 29.60 -10.67 -23.55
C SER A 145 28.96 -9.51 -24.34
N ASN A 146 27.65 -9.25 -24.13
CA ASN A 146 26.93 -8.15 -24.78
C ASN A 146 26.92 -6.90 -23.89
N SER A 147 28.01 -6.15 -23.92
CA SER A 147 28.19 -4.95 -23.10
C SER A 147 27.14 -3.85 -23.37
N THR A 148 26.72 -3.69 -24.62
CA THR A 148 25.72 -2.69 -25.01
C THR A 148 24.36 -3.03 -24.42
N GLU A 149 23.91 -4.27 -24.53
CA GLU A 149 22.64 -4.71 -23.98
C GLU A 149 22.65 -4.65 -22.45
N THR A 150 23.76 -5.06 -21.83
CA THR A 150 23.95 -4.96 -20.37
C THR A 150 23.79 -3.52 -19.90
N ALA A 151 24.42 -2.57 -20.60
CA ALA A 151 24.32 -1.14 -20.26
C ALA A 151 22.88 -0.61 -20.42
N ASN A 152 22.19 -0.99 -21.50
CA ASN A 152 20.81 -0.60 -21.73
C ASN A 152 19.85 -1.13 -20.63
N ILE A 153 20.05 -2.36 -20.18
CA ILE A 153 19.22 -2.95 -19.13
C ILE A 153 19.54 -2.29 -17.77
N MET A 154 20.81 -1.99 -17.48
CA MET A 154 21.20 -1.25 -16.28
C MET A 154 20.67 0.20 -16.26
N GLU A 155 20.55 0.83 -17.41
CA GLU A 155 19.88 2.13 -17.54
C GLU A 155 18.38 2.02 -17.18
N GLN A 156 17.70 0.95 -17.63
CA GLN A 156 16.31 0.67 -17.21
C GLN A 156 16.18 0.42 -15.70
N PHE A 157 17.15 -0.28 -15.10
CA PHE A 157 17.21 -0.44 -13.64
C PHE A 157 17.29 0.92 -12.93
N ILE A 158 18.18 1.81 -13.39
CA ILE A 158 18.37 3.15 -12.81
C ILE A 158 17.10 4.01 -12.94
N VAL A 159 16.43 3.95 -14.09
CA VAL A 159 15.15 4.65 -14.31
C VAL A 159 14.04 4.10 -13.40
N ALA A 160 14.06 2.81 -13.13
CA ALA A 160 13.07 2.15 -12.28
C ALA A 160 13.35 2.31 -10.76
N TRP A 161 14.60 2.53 -10.37
CA TRP A 161 15.07 2.60 -8.98
C TRP A 161 14.28 3.58 -8.10
N PRO A 162 14.03 4.87 -8.50
CA PRO A 162 13.36 5.84 -7.65
C PRO A 162 11.96 5.43 -7.20
N SER A 163 11.29 4.53 -7.93
CA SER A 163 9.96 4.05 -7.56
C SER A 163 9.97 2.92 -6.52
N ALA A 164 11.12 2.26 -6.29
CA ALA A 164 11.26 1.17 -5.33
C ALA A 164 12.22 1.48 -4.17
N GLU A 165 13.10 2.48 -4.32
CA GLU A 165 14.15 2.80 -3.34
C GLU A 165 13.63 3.12 -1.95
N GLY A 166 12.46 3.77 -1.83
CA GLY A 166 11.85 4.09 -0.55
C GLY A 166 11.56 2.85 0.29
N GLN A 167 11.14 1.74 -0.34
CA GLN A 167 10.93 0.46 0.32
C GLN A 167 12.27 -0.12 0.81
N VAL A 168 13.31 -0.06 -0.04
CA VAL A 168 14.66 -0.53 0.30
C VAL A 168 15.25 0.30 1.44
N GLN A 169 15.11 1.64 1.38
CA GLN A 169 15.64 2.56 2.38
C GLN A 169 15.06 2.30 3.79
N ILE A 170 13.75 2.03 3.87
CA ILE A 170 13.09 1.78 5.15
C ILE A 170 13.40 0.36 5.64
N ALA A 171 13.50 -0.63 4.73
CA ALA A 171 13.86 -1.99 5.10
C ALA A 171 15.31 -2.10 5.57
N SER A 172 16.24 -1.44 4.88
CA SER A 172 17.67 -1.41 5.22
C SER A 172 18.38 -0.18 4.62
N PRO A 173 18.65 0.86 5.41
CA PRO A 173 19.43 2.01 4.95
C PRO A 173 20.82 1.64 4.42
N THR A 174 21.41 0.56 4.93
CA THR A 174 22.70 0.06 4.46
C THR A 174 22.59 -0.47 3.05
N VAL A 175 21.59 -1.33 2.76
CA VAL A 175 21.36 -1.86 1.42
C VAL A 175 21.03 -0.71 0.45
N TYR A 176 20.20 0.25 0.86
CA TYR A 176 19.90 1.43 0.04
C TYR A 176 21.19 2.15 -0.39
N ASN A 177 22.07 2.49 0.56
CA ASN A 177 23.33 3.17 0.25
C ASN A 177 24.27 2.31 -0.61
N ASN A 178 24.29 0.99 -0.41
CA ASN A 178 25.09 0.08 -1.21
C ASN A 178 24.61 0.07 -2.66
N ILE A 179 23.30 -0.14 -2.89
CA ILE A 179 22.70 -0.18 -4.23
C ILE A 179 22.94 1.13 -5.00
N GLU A 180 22.81 2.28 -4.32
CA GLU A 180 23.15 3.59 -4.89
C GLU A 180 24.60 3.64 -5.42
N ASN A 181 25.56 3.25 -4.58
CA ASN A 181 26.97 3.24 -4.94
C ASN A 181 27.30 2.21 -6.02
N GLU A 182 26.74 1.00 -5.89
CA GLU A 182 26.97 -0.14 -6.77
C GLU A 182 26.38 0.10 -8.17
N SER A 183 25.19 0.70 -8.27
CA SER A 183 24.58 1.09 -9.55
C SER A 183 25.47 2.05 -10.32
N ALA A 184 26.07 3.01 -9.61
CA ALA A 184 27.03 3.95 -10.21
C ALA A 184 28.30 3.24 -10.67
N ALA A 185 28.84 2.31 -9.87
CA ALA A 185 30.06 1.59 -10.19
C ALA A 185 29.86 0.63 -11.38
N VAL A 186 28.75 -0.14 -11.41
CA VAL A 186 28.38 -0.99 -12.55
C VAL A 186 28.35 -0.18 -13.84
N THR A 187 27.65 0.96 -13.81
CA THR A 187 27.57 1.85 -14.97
C THR A 187 28.94 2.34 -15.39
N GLY A 188 29.81 2.74 -14.47
CA GLY A 188 31.19 3.14 -14.76
C GLY A 188 31.98 2.03 -15.44
N TYR A 189 31.87 0.77 -15.00
CA TYR A 189 32.55 -0.36 -15.63
C TYR A 189 32.01 -0.71 -17.01
N LEU A 190 30.69 -0.63 -17.20
CA LEU A 190 30.07 -0.92 -18.51
C LEU A 190 30.40 0.16 -19.57
N LEU A 191 30.54 1.40 -19.13
CA LEU A 191 30.85 2.54 -20.02
C LEU A 191 32.33 2.78 -20.20
N SER A 192 33.24 2.06 -19.53
CA SER A 192 34.67 2.15 -19.72
C SER A 192 35.11 1.61 -21.09
N ASN A 193 36.25 2.03 -21.57
CA ASN A 193 36.81 1.56 -22.85
C ASN A 193 38.18 0.88 -22.62
N PRO A 194 38.31 -0.46 -22.74
CA PRO A 194 37.25 -1.44 -23.04
C PRO A 194 36.27 -1.66 -21.83
N PRO A 195 35.03 -2.11 -22.11
CA PRO A 195 34.07 -2.44 -21.04
C PRO A 195 34.59 -3.54 -20.12
N LYS A 196 34.40 -3.38 -18.80
CA LYS A 196 34.89 -4.30 -17.76
C LYS A 196 33.76 -5.16 -17.24
N LEU A 197 33.30 -6.09 -18.08
CA LEU A 197 32.10 -6.91 -17.80
C LEU A 197 32.24 -7.79 -16.56
N ASP A 198 33.42 -8.37 -16.27
CA ASP A 198 33.63 -9.24 -15.10
C ASP A 198 33.45 -8.45 -13.78
N GLN A 199 33.92 -7.20 -13.75
CA GLN A 199 33.77 -6.32 -12.59
C GLN A 199 32.31 -5.89 -12.41
N ALA A 200 31.63 -5.55 -13.52
CA ALA A 200 30.21 -5.26 -13.51
C ALA A 200 29.36 -6.44 -13.02
N LEU A 201 29.68 -7.66 -13.50
CA LEU A 201 28.99 -8.89 -13.05
C LEU A 201 29.14 -9.11 -11.54
N THR A 202 30.36 -8.96 -11.02
CA THR A 202 30.60 -9.16 -9.58
C THR A 202 29.74 -8.21 -8.73
N ILE A 203 29.62 -6.96 -9.15
CA ILE A 203 28.79 -5.99 -8.42
C ILE A 203 27.31 -6.27 -8.60
N MET A 204 26.84 -6.61 -9.81
CA MET A 204 25.45 -7.01 -10.03
C MET A 204 25.04 -8.22 -9.19
N ASP A 205 25.95 -9.20 -9.01
CA ASP A 205 25.72 -10.35 -8.15
C ASP A 205 25.60 -9.92 -6.66
N ASN A 206 26.40 -8.93 -6.21
CA ASN A 206 26.25 -8.34 -4.87
C ASN A 206 24.89 -7.64 -4.72
N MET A 207 24.51 -6.79 -5.67
CA MET A 207 23.21 -6.11 -5.67
C MET A 207 22.06 -7.12 -5.61
N LEU A 208 22.14 -8.22 -6.36
CA LEU A 208 21.17 -9.32 -6.31
C LEU A 208 21.10 -9.95 -4.93
N SER A 209 22.25 -10.22 -4.30
CA SER A 209 22.31 -10.84 -2.98
C SER A 209 21.72 -9.95 -1.89
N GLU A 210 21.85 -8.64 -2.02
CA GLU A 210 21.31 -7.65 -1.08
C GLU A 210 19.81 -7.37 -1.29
N LEU A 211 19.33 -7.31 -2.55
CA LEU A 211 17.93 -7.06 -2.85
C LEU A 211 17.04 -8.30 -2.70
N THR A 212 17.55 -9.50 -2.95
CA THR A 212 16.76 -10.75 -2.91
C THR A 212 16.08 -10.98 -1.55
N PRO A 213 16.72 -10.78 -0.39
CA PRO A 213 16.05 -10.91 0.89
C PRO A 213 14.92 -9.91 1.10
N LEU A 214 14.99 -8.75 0.45
CA LEU A 214 13.99 -7.69 0.55
C LEU A 214 12.82 -7.87 -0.43
N ALA A 215 12.99 -8.69 -1.47
CA ALA A 215 12.04 -8.89 -2.56
C ALA A 215 11.02 -10.01 -2.33
N GLY A 216 11.10 -10.74 -1.27
CA GLY A 216 10.31 -11.97 -1.12
C GLY A 216 8.91 -11.78 -0.58
N GLU A 217 8.54 -10.59 -0.16
CA GLU A 217 7.37 -10.44 0.66
C GLU A 217 6.39 -9.44 0.06
N THR A 218 5.49 -9.96 -0.81
CA THR A 218 4.22 -9.26 -0.97
C THR A 218 3.64 -9.10 0.42
N THR A 219 3.36 -7.87 0.82
CA THR A 219 2.86 -7.51 2.13
C THR A 219 1.63 -8.33 2.51
N TYR A 220 0.79 -8.63 1.53
CA TYR A 220 -0.39 -9.46 1.67
C TYR A 220 -0.33 -10.71 0.79
N ASN A 221 -0.88 -11.82 1.30
CA ASN A 221 -0.94 -13.11 0.62
C ASN A 221 -2.39 -13.64 0.54
N ALA A 222 -2.55 -14.83 -0.08
CA ALA A 222 -3.87 -15.44 -0.24
C ALA A 222 -4.60 -15.71 1.10
N TRP A 223 -3.86 -15.97 2.18
CA TRP A 223 -4.43 -16.13 3.52
C TRP A 223 -5.10 -14.85 4.01
N ASP A 224 -4.47 -13.69 3.82
CA ASP A 224 -5.00 -12.41 4.26
C ASP A 224 -6.33 -12.10 3.56
N ALA A 225 -6.36 -12.27 2.25
CA ALA A 225 -7.58 -12.11 1.48
C ALA A 225 -8.66 -13.12 1.90
N ALA A 226 -8.28 -14.39 2.12
CA ALA A 226 -9.22 -15.43 2.56
C ALA A 226 -9.79 -15.11 3.95
N LEU A 227 -8.97 -14.70 4.90
CA LEU A 227 -9.39 -14.44 6.27
C LEU A 227 -10.39 -13.28 6.38
N ILE A 228 -10.18 -12.21 5.58
CA ILE A 228 -11.13 -11.09 5.51
C ILE A 228 -12.47 -11.57 4.98
N LEU A 229 -12.50 -12.23 3.82
CA LEU A 229 -13.74 -12.70 3.22
C LEU A 229 -14.44 -13.78 4.07
N LEU A 230 -13.69 -14.67 4.70
CA LEU A 230 -14.25 -15.66 5.63
C LEU A 230 -14.94 -14.98 6.81
N ARG A 231 -14.34 -13.97 7.39
CA ARG A 231 -14.92 -13.23 8.49
C ARG A 231 -16.22 -12.57 8.08
N GLU A 232 -16.21 -11.71 7.06
CA GLU A 232 -17.39 -10.96 6.63
C GLU A 232 -18.48 -11.89 6.07
N GLY A 233 -18.07 -12.90 5.30
CA GLY A 233 -18.98 -13.89 4.75
C GLY A 233 -19.64 -14.76 5.81
N LEU A 234 -18.95 -15.11 6.89
CA LEU A 234 -19.54 -15.82 8.02
C LEU A 234 -20.53 -14.94 8.79
N GLU A 235 -20.26 -13.63 8.97
CA GLU A 235 -21.21 -12.68 9.54
C GLU A 235 -22.48 -12.58 8.69
N ALA A 236 -22.33 -12.47 7.38
CA ALA A 236 -23.44 -12.49 6.43
C ALA A 236 -24.28 -13.77 6.53
N ILE A 237 -23.63 -14.95 6.57
CA ILE A 237 -24.31 -16.25 6.70
C ILE A 237 -25.03 -16.36 8.05
N LEU A 238 -24.44 -15.88 9.15
CA LEU A 238 -25.09 -15.85 10.46
C LEU A 238 -26.35 -15.01 10.45
N VAL A 239 -26.31 -13.81 9.87
CA VAL A 239 -27.51 -12.95 9.77
C VAL A 239 -28.59 -13.61 8.93
N LEU A 240 -28.23 -14.10 7.72
CA LEU A 240 -29.19 -14.77 6.83
C LEU A 240 -29.79 -16.01 7.47
N SER A 241 -28.96 -16.88 8.08
CA SER A 241 -29.45 -18.10 8.72
C SER A 241 -30.38 -17.80 9.90
N ALA A 242 -30.09 -16.76 10.68
CA ALA A 242 -30.95 -16.33 11.78
C ALA A 242 -32.30 -15.80 11.30
N LEU A 243 -32.30 -14.95 10.22
CA LEU A 243 -33.53 -14.45 9.60
C LEU A 243 -34.37 -15.59 9.03
N LEU A 244 -33.74 -16.54 8.31
CA LEU A 244 -34.43 -17.69 7.74
C LEU A 244 -34.98 -18.64 8.83
N ALA A 245 -34.23 -18.89 9.91
CA ALA A 245 -34.66 -19.72 11.02
C ALA A 245 -35.86 -19.11 11.76
N TYR A 246 -35.85 -17.77 11.95
CA TYR A 246 -36.95 -17.06 12.56
C TYR A 246 -38.25 -17.22 11.73
N LEU A 247 -38.19 -16.99 10.43
CA LEU A 247 -39.33 -17.13 9.53
C LEU A 247 -39.83 -18.59 9.40
N LYS A 248 -38.92 -19.56 9.47
CA LYS A 248 -39.28 -20.97 9.47
C LYS A 248 -40.09 -21.34 10.74
N ARG A 249 -39.74 -20.73 11.87
CA ARG A 249 -40.48 -20.94 13.14
C ARG A 249 -41.90 -20.36 13.08
N ASP A 250 -42.10 -19.22 12.40
CA ASP A 250 -43.39 -18.55 12.21
C ASP A 250 -44.25 -19.17 11.09
N GLY A 251 -43.79 -20.22 10.41
CA GLY A 251 -44.51 -20.90 9.34
C GLY A 251 -44.66 -20.13 8.05
N ASN A 252 -43.95 -18.99 7.88
CA ASN A 252 -44.10 -18.09 6.73
C ASN A 252 -43.08 -18.39 5.62
N ALA A 253 -43.24 -19.54 4.94
CA ALA A 253 -42.35 -19.96 3.85
C ALA A 253 -42.27 -18.96 2.66
N LYS A 254 -43.37 -18.19 2.43
CA LYS A 254 -43.40 -17.18 1.37
C LYS A 254 -42.43 -16.01 1.63
N ALA A 255 -42.25 -15.65 2.91
CA ALA A 255 -41.35 -14.58 3.30
C ALA A 255 -39.85 -14.93 3.11
N GLN A 256 -39.48 -16.23 3.11
CA GLN A 256 -38.10 -16.65 2.85
C GLN A 256 -37.59 -16.22 1.45
N LYS A 257 -38.47 -16.22 0.44
CA LYS A 257 -38.08 -15.76 -0.92
C LYS A 257 -37.66 -14.30 -0.93
N TRP A 258 -38.26 -13.46 -0.09
CA TRP A 258 -37.90 -12.05 0.02
C TRP A 258 -36.55 -11.85 0.71
N ILE A 259 -36.18 -12.69 1.67
CA ILE A 259 -34.82 -12.66 2.25
C ILE A 259 -33.77 -13.02 1.19
N TRP A 260 -34.00 -14.07 0.38
CA TRP A 260 -33.10 -14.45 -0.70
C TRP A 260 -32.99 -13.41 -1.77
N SER A 261 -34.11 -12.76 -2.15
CA SER A 261 -34.07 -11.64 -3.10
C SER A 261 -33.28 -10.45 -2.55
N GLY A 262 -33.46 -10.13 -1.26
CA GLY A 262 -32.67 -9.10 -0.59
C GLY A 262 -31.19 -9.43 -0.54
N ALA A 263 -30.85 -10.68 -0.22
CA ALA A 263 -29.46 -11.14 -0.22
C ALA A 263 -28.82 -11.02 -1.62
N ALA A 264 -29.55 -11.40 -2.68
CA ALA A 264 -29.08 -11.27 -4.06
C ALA A 264 -28.86 -9.79 -4.45
N VAL A 265 -29.78 -8.90 -4.09
CA VAL A 265 -29.66 -7.45 -4.34
C VAL A 265 -28.48 -6.88 -3.56
N GLY A 266 -28.33 -7.23 -2.28
CA GLY A 266 -27.20 -6.78 -1.45
C GLY A 266 -25.86 -7.22 -2.01
N LEU A 267 -25.75 -8.49 -2.43
CA LEU A 267 -24.53 -9.03 -3.05
C LEU A 267 -24.19 -8.32 -4.37
N THR A 268 -25.19 -8.12 -5.24
CA THR A 268 -24.99 -7.42 -6.52
C THR A 268 -24.56 -5.97 -6.29
N ALA A 269 -25.16 -5.29 -5.31
CA ALA A 269 -24.80 -3.93 -4.94
C ALA A 269 -23.37 -3.87 -4.37
N SER A 270 -22.95 -4.87 -3.56
CA SER A 270 -21.58 -4.98 -3.04
C SER A 270 -20.55 -5.15 -4.15
N ILE A 271 -20.82 -6.01 -5.12
CA ILE A 271 -19.95 -6.20 -6.30
C ILE A 271 -19.87 -4.90 -7.11
N GLY A 272 -21.01 -4.22 -7.32
CA GLY A 272 -21.03 -2.92 -8.00
C GLY A 272 -20.19 -1.86 -7.26
N LEU A 273 -20.30 -1.79 -5.94
CA LEU A 273 -19.49 -0.91 -5.10
C LEU A 273 -18.01 -1.22 -5.23
N ALA A 274 -17.63 -2.51 -5.20
CA ALA A 274 -16.25 -2.95 -5.36
C ALA A 274 -15.66 -2.51 -6.71
N VAL A 275 -16.40 -2.69 -7.80
CA VAL A 275 -15.99 -2.25 -9.14
C VAL A 275 -15.80 -0.74 -9.20
N VAL A 276 -16.76 0.04 -8.68
CA VAL A 276 -16.69 1.50 -8.68
C VAL A 276 -15.50 2.00 -7.87
N LEU A 277 -15.29 1.48 -6.66
CA LEU A 277 -14.19 1.89 -5.80
C LEU A 277 -12.84 1.52 -6.42
N THR A 278 -12.68 0.28 -6.91
CA THR A 278 -11.44 -0.16 -7.55
C THR A 278 -11.12 0.70 -8.78
N TYR A 279 -12.11 0.98 -9.63
CA TYR A 279 -11.92 1.82 -10.80
C TYR A 279 -11.54 3.26 -10.46
N THR A 280 -12.21 3.85 -9.46
CA THR A 280 -11.93 5.22 -9.01
C THR A 280 -10.53 5.32 -8.43
N ILE A 281 -10.13 4.36 -7.58
CA ILE A 281 -8.83 4.35 -6.91
C ILE A 281 -7.71 4.05 -7.91
N SER A 282 -7.89 3.11 -8.84
CA SER A 282 -6.90 2.82 -9.88
C SER A 282 -6.59 4.04 -10.75
N ARG A 283 -7.60 4.89 -11.02
CA ARG A 283 -7.38 6.16 -11.74
C ARG A 283 -6.69 7.23 -10.90
N ALA A 284 -6.95 7.26 -9.60
CA ALA A 284 -6.31 8.20 -8.69
C ALA A 284 -4.88 7.78 -8.31
N ALA A 285 -4.56 6.48 -8.42
CA ALA A 285 -3.30 5.88 -8.02
C ALA A 285 -2.21 5.90 -9.10
N SER A 286 -2.29 6.80 -10.08
CA SER A 286 -1.22 6.99 -11.05
C SER A 286 -0.05 7.74 -10.40
N GLY A 287 1.14 7.15 -10.46
CA GLY A 287 2.37 7.72 -9.88
C GLY A 287 2.49 7.52 -8.37
N GLY A 288 3.28 8.37 -7.69
CA GLY A 288 3.54 8.28 -6.25
C GLY A 288 2.36 8.54 -5.31
N ALA A 289 1.13 8.64 -5.87
CA ALA A 289 -0.09 8.65 -5.09
C ALA A 289 -0.48 7.25 -4.58
N ARG A 290 0.13 6.17 -5.10
CA ARG A 290 -0.23 4.79 -4.76
C ARG A 290 0.00 4.49 -3.28
N GLU A 291 1.22 4.72 -2.79
CA GLU A 291 1.62 4.48 -1.41
C GLU A 291 0.84 5.37 -0.43
N MET A 292 0.56 6.62 -0.84
CA MET A 292 -0.27 7.52 -0.04
C MET A 292 -1.71 7.02 0.06
N ILE A 293 -2.31 6.55 -1.04
CA ILE A 293 -3.67 5.98 -1.05
C ILE A 293 -3.71 4.72 -0.20
N GLU A 294 -2.72 3.83 -0.34
CA GLU A 294 -2.59 2.61 0.46
C GLU A 294 -2.52 2.95 1.96
N GLY A 295 -1.64 3.86 2.35
CA GLY A 295 -1.52 4.29 3.74
C GLY A 295 -2.80 4.88 4.32
N ILE A 296 -3.46 5.79 3.58
CA ILE A 296 -4.70 6.42 4.04
C ILE A 296 -5.85 5.41 4.12
N THR A 297 -6.06 4.62 3.08
CA THR A 297 -7.15 3.61 3.05
C THR A 297 -6.94 2.54 4.12
N GLY A 298 -5.70 2.14 4.37
CA GLY A 298 -5.35 1.22 5.44
C GLY A 298 -5.63 1.80 6.83
N LEU A 299 -5.32 3.07 7.09
CA LEU A 299 -5.67 3.74 8.36
C LEU A 299 -7.20 3.85 8.54
N VAL A 300 -7.94 4.15 7.49
CA VAL A 300 -9.41 4.12 7.53
C VAL A 300 -9.92 2.73 7.90
N ALA A 301 -9.35 1.69 7.28
CA ALA A 301 -9.68 0.30 7.59
C ALA A 301 -9.37 -0.05 9.07
N VAL A 302 -8.25 0.43 9.64
CA VAL A 302 -7.90 0.25 11.06
C VAL A 302 -8.96 0.87 11.98
N VAL A 303 -9.39 2.12 11.72
CA VAL A 303 -10.43 2.79 12.51
C VAL A 303 -11.75 2.03 12.43
N MET A 304 -12.14 1.58 11.25
CA MET A 304 -13.34 0.76 11.06
C MET A 304 -13.25 -0.55 11.83
N MET A 305 -12.14 -1.29 11.70
CA MET A 305 -11.94 -2.56 12.42
C MET A 305 -11.96 -2.40 13.94
N LEU A 306 -11.36 -1.35 14.49
CA LEU A 306 -11.42 -1.06 15.93
C LEU A 306 -12.86 -0.79 16.39
N THR A 307 -13.63 -0.05 15.60
CA THR A 307 -15.04 0.24 15.91
C THR A 307 -15.89 -1.01 15.88
N ILE A 308 -15.72 -1.83 14.84
CA ILE A 308 -16.43 -3.10 14.64
C ILE A 308 -16.01 -4.14 15.70
N GLY A 309 -14.73 -4.24 16.00
CA GLY A 309 -14.19 -5.16 17.01
C GLY A 309 -14.84 -4.94 18.37
N ARG A 310 -14.99 -3.68 18.80
CA ARG A 310 -15.72 -3.33 20.03
C ARG A 310 -17.20 -3.69 19.97
N TRP A 311 -17.86 -3.41 18.85
CA TRP A 311 -19.26 -3.76 18.65
C TRP A 311 -19.47 -5.27 18.67
N LEU A 312 -18.64 -6.03 17.97
CA LEU A 312 -18.69 -7.49 17.88
C LEU A 312 -18.49 -8.14 19.25
N HIS A 313 -17.51 -7.65 20.01
CA HIS A 313 -17.26 -8.11 21.38
C HIS A 313 -18.50 -7.92 22.27
N SER A 314 -19.22 -6.80 22.12
CA SER A 314 -20.46 -6.55 22.86
C SER A 314 -21.61 -7.52 22.50
N LYS A 315 -21.58 -8.15 21.32
CA LYS A 315 -22.57 -9.08 20.79
C LYS A 315 -22.21 -10.55 20.99
N SER A 316 -21.07 -10.87 21.57
CA SER A 316 -20.61 -12.24 21.80
C SER A 316 -21.52 -13.06 22.73
N ASN A 317 -22.48 -12.40 23.42
CA ASN A 317 -23.50 -13.06 24.20
C ASN A 317 -24.72 -13.48 23.34
N THR A 318 -25.05 -14.76 23.33
CA THR A 318 -26.14 -15.35 22.56
C THR A 318 -27.49 -14.67 22.79
N ALA A 319 -27.78 -14.22 24.02
CA ALA A 319 -29.02 -13.51 24.36
C ALA A 319 -29.09 -12.14 23.65
N ASN A 320 -27.99 -11.41 23.61
CA ASN A 320 -27.90 -10.11 22.93
C ASN A 320 -28.05 -10.26 21.41
N TRP A 321 -27.50 -11.33 20.83
CA TRP A 321 -27.66 -11.65 19.43
C TRP A 321 -29.10 -11.98 19.05
N ASN A 322 -29.74 -12.87 19.79
CA ASN A 322 -31.15 -13.25 19.55
C ASN A 322 -32.08 -12.04 19.67
N ASN A 323 -31.88 -11.16 20.65
CA ASN A 323 -32.66 -9.93 20.82
C ASN A 323 -32.39 -8.91 19.69
N TYR A 324 -31.20 -8.89 19.13
CA TYR A 324 -30.87 -8.03 17.97
C TYR A 324 -31.61 -8.50 16.72
N VAL A 325 -31.54 -9.81 16.41
CA VAL A 325 -32.23 -10.40 15.25
C VAL A 325 -33.76 -10.30 15.40
N GLY A 326 -34.28 -10.62 16.57
CA GLY A 326 -35.73 -10.50 16.85
C GLY A 326 -36.26 -9.10 16.58
N ARG A 327 -35.61 -8.05 17.09
CA ARG A 327 -36.03 -6.66 16.85
C ARG A 327 -35.99 -6.26 15.38
N GLN A 328 -35.04 -6.76 14.59
CA GLN A 328 -34.97 -6.48 13.16
C GLN A 328 -36.15 -7.13 12.41
N VAL A 329 -36.50 -8.34 12.74
CA VAL A 329 -37.58 -9.07 12.08
C VAL A 329 -38.96 -8.59 12.56
N ASP A 330 -39.16 -8.42 13.88
CA ASP A 330 -40.42 -7.92 14.44
C ASP A 330 -40.77 -6.53 13.91
N GLY A 331 -39.76 -5.63 13.78
CA GLY A 331 -39.93 -4.32 13.20
C GLY A 331 -40.30 -4.35 11.70
N ALA A 332 -39.84 -5.37 10.97
CA ALA A 332 -40.16 -5.59 9.58
C ALA A 332 -41.56 -6.23 9.39
N LEU A 333 -41.90 -7.20 10.22
CA LEU A 333 -43.19 -7.87 10.18
C LEU A 333 -44.35 -6.99 10.70
N ALA A 334 -44.10 -6.16 11.71
CA ALA A 334 -45.11 -5.24 12.25
C ALA A 334 -45.62 -4.23 11.20
N LYS A 335 -44.84 -3.94 10.16
CA LYS A 335 -45.25 -3.11 9.02
C LYS A 335 -46.05 -3.85 7.96
N GLY A 336 -46.25 -5.15 8.07
CA GLY A 336 -47.00 -5.99 7.12
C GLY A 336 -46.44 -6.04 5.70
N ASN A 337 -45.21 -5.52 5.52
CA ASN A 337 -44.62 -5.35 4.20
C ASN A 337 -43.40 -6.25 4.00
N LEU A 338 -43.53 -7.27 3.15
CA LEU A 338 -42.46 -8.22 2.80
C LEU A 338 -41.22 -7.56 2.20
N TRP A 339 -41.36 -6.39 1.57
CA TRP A 339 -40.23 -5.56 1.08
C TRP A 339 -39.30 -5.14 2.21
N SER A 340 -39.81 -4.92 3.39
CA SER A 340 -39.04 -4.57 4.58
C SER A 340 -38.03 -5.68 4.97
N LEU A 341 -38.42 -6.95 4.82
CA LEU A 341 -37.54 -8.10 5.05
C LEU A 341 -36.43 -8.19 3.98
N SER A 342 -36.81 -7.96 2.73
CA SER A 342 -35.82 -7.89 1.63
C SER A 342 -34.81 -6.78 1.87
N SER A 343 -35.28 -5.60 2.28
CA SER A 343 -34.38 -4.45 2.58
C SER A 343 -33.45 -4.74 3.76
N VAL A 344 -33.92 -5.38 4.82
CA VAL A 344 -33.06 -5.77 5.96
C VAL A 344 -31.97 -6.75 5.53
N ALA A 345 -32.33 -7.78 4.74
CA ALA A 345 -31.36 -8.72 4.21
C ALA A 345 -30.37 -8.04 3.23
N ALA A 346 -30.87 -7.18 2.32
CA ALA A 346 -30.03 -6.45 1.37
C ALA A 346 -29.03 -5.53 2.07
N LEU A 347 -29.47 -4.74 3.04
CA LEU A 347 -28.62 -3.82 3.79
C LEU A 347 -27.59 -4.56 4.65
N ALA A 348 -27.96 -5.71 5.24
CA ALA A 348 -27.03 -6.53 5.99
C ALA A 348 -25.89 -7.05 5.08
N ILE A 349 -26.23 -7.64 3.93
CA ILE A 349 -25.23 -8.14 2.98
C ILE A 349 -24.42 -7.00 2.36
N LEU A 350 -25.05 -5.89 2.03
CA LEU A 350 -24.35 -4.72 1.48
C LEU A 350 -23.34 -4.16 2.49
N ARG A 351 -23.68 -4.16 3.78
CA ARG A 351 -22.75 -3.72 4.82
C ARG A 351 -21.49 -4.58 4.85
N GLU A 352 -21.65 -5.92 4.94
CA GLU A 352 -20.51 -6.84 4.98
C GLU A 352 -19.69 -6.77 3.68
N GLY A 353 -20.37 -6.63 2.54
CA GLY A 353 -19.71 -6.47 1.24
C GLY A 353 -18.97 -5.13 1.10
N ALA A 354 -19.48 -4.05 1.68
CA ALA A 354 -18.81 -2.76 1.70
C ALA A 354 -17.56 -2.81 2.59
N GLU A 355 -17.64 -3.45 3.76
CA GLU A 355 -16.50 -3.67 4.65
C GLU A 355 -15.41 -4.49 3.96
N THR A 356 -15.78 -5.65 3.35
CA THR A 356 -14.87 -6.46 2.52
C THR A 356 -14.18 -5.64 1.42
N THR A 357 -14.96 -4.80 0.73
CA THR A 357 -14.45 -3.98 -0.37
C THR A 357 -13.40 -2.99 0.10
N ILE A 358 -13.64 -2.30 1.23
CA ILE A 358 -12.67 -1.33 1.79
C ILE A 358 -11.36 -2.03 2.15
N PHE A 359 -11.42 -3.21 2.76
CA PHE A 359 -10.23 -3.99 3.10
C PHE A 359 -9.47 -4.43 1.84
N TYR A 360 -10.18 -4.92 0.83
CA TYR A 360 -9.53 -5.34 -0.42
C TYR A 360 -8.93 -4.19 -1.20
N VAL A 361 -9.57 -3.03 -1.19
CA VAL A 361 -9.02 -1.82 -1.80
C VAL A 361 -7.75 -1.38 -1.06
N GLY A 362 -7.74 -1.44 0.28
CA GLY A 362 -6.57 -1.11 1.08
C GLY A 362 -5.37 -2.05 0.82
N MET A 363 -5.62 -3.35 0.54
CA MET A 363 -4.54 -4.30 0.27
C MET A 363 -4.22 -4.48 -1.23
N ALA A 364 -5.09 -4.01 -2.13
CA ALA A 364 -4.95 -4.25 -3.57
C ALA A 364 -3.61 -3.79 -4.16
N PRO A 365 -3.00 -2.68 -3.73
CA PRO A 365 -1.69 -2.26 -4.21
C PRO A 365 -0.56 -3.25 -3.85
N SER A 366 -0.68 -3.95 -2.72
CA SER A 366 0.38 -4.76 -2.10
C SER A 366 0.12 -6.26 -2.09
N ILE A 367 -0.86 -6.72 -2.88
CA ILE A 367 -1.15 -8.15 -3.09
C ILE A 367 -1.11 -8.50 -4.57
N LYS A 368 -0.49 -9.64 -4.92
CA LYS A 368 -0.56 -10.16 -6.30
C LYS A 368 -1.98 -10.60 -6.63
N LEU A 369 -2.48 -10.25 -7.81
CA LEU A 369 -3.85 -10.60 -8.25
C LEU A 369 -4.13 -12.11 -8.15
N SER A 370 -3.14 -12.96 -8.46
CA SER A 370 -3.24 -14.42 -8.32
C SER A 370 -3.46 -14.84 -6.87
N GLN A 371 -2.79 -14.22 -5.91
CA GLN A 371 -2.95 -14.49 -4.47
C GLN A 371 -4.32 -14.02 -3.99
N LEU A 372 -4.75 -12.83 -4.42
CA LEU A 372 -6.08 -12.30 -4.11
C LEU A 372 -7.18 -13.24 -4.60
N LEU A 373 -7.14 -13.64 -5.87
CA LEU A 373 -8.13 -14.54 -6.47
C LEU A 373 -8.11 -15.93 -5.81
N LEU A 374 -6.93 -16.46 -5.48
CA LEU A 374 -6.80 -17.72 -4.75
C LEU A 374 -7.46 -17.62 -3.35
N GLY A 375 -7.18 -16.57 -2.62
CA GLY A 375 -7.76 -16.32 -1.30
C GLY A 375 -9.29 -16.21 -1.33
N ILE A 376 -9.81 -15.41 -2.27
CA ILE A 376 -11.25 -15.28 -2.51
C ILE A 376 -11.88 -16.63 -2.85
N GLY A 377 -11.28 -17.39 -3.79
CA GLY A 377 -11.79 -18.70 -4.21
C GLY A 377 -11.86 -19.70 -3.06
N CYS A 378 -10.79 -19.83 -2.27
CA CYS A 378 -10.76 -20.69 -1.10
C CYS A 378 -11.80 -20.26 -0.06
N ALA A 379 -11.92 -18.97 0.21
CA ALA A 379 -12.92 -18.48 1.16
C ALA A 379 -14.36 -18.75 0.71
N LEU A 380 -14.67 -18.55 -0.56
CA LEU A 380 -16.01 -18.83 -1.12
C LEU A 380 -16.39 -20.31 -1.01
N ILE A 381 -15.44 -21.24 -1.24
CA ILE A 381 -15.66 -22.69 -1.07
C ILE A 381 -16.01 -22.99 0.39
N ILE A 382 -15.23 -22.48 1.34
CA ILE A 382 -15.46 -22.69 2.78
C ILE A 382 -16.79 -22.08 3.19
N LEU A 383 -17.09 -20.85 2.77
CA LEU A 383 -18.38 -20.18 3.06
C LEU A 383 -19.57 -20.93 2.46
N GLY A 384 -19.42 -21.50 1.26
CA GLY A 384 -20.45 -22.35 0.63
C GLY A 384 -20.75 -23.59 1.46
N ILE A 385 -19.71 -24.28 1.95
CA ILE A 385 -19.86 -25.46 2.82
C ILE A 385 -20.55 -25.09 4.14
N VAL A 386 -20.05 -24.03 4.81
CA VAL A 386 -20.62 -23.58 6.08
C VAL A 386 -22.05 -23.08 5.92
N GLY A 387 -22.31 -22.28 4.88
CA GLY A 387 -23.65 -21.78 4.56
C GLY A 387 -24.64 -22.90 4.30
N TYR A 388 -24.24 -23.91 3.52
CA TYR A 388 -25.07 -25.10 3.31
C TYR A 388 -25.33 -25.86 4.62
N ALA A 389 -24.32 -26.09 5.44
CA ALA A 389 -24.46 -26.75 6.72
C ALA A 389 -25.42 -26.01 7.65
N MET A 390 -25.34 -24.69 7.72
CA MET A 390 -26.21 -23.88 8.59
C MET A 390 -27.65 -23.80 8.08
N ILE A 391 -27.84 -23.52 6.80
CA ILE A 391 -29.16 -23.21 6.23
C ILE A 391 -29.90 -24.50 5.89
N ALA A 392 -29.28 -25.46 5.22
CA ALA A 392 -29.91 -26.70 4.76
C ALA A 392 -29.98 -27.76 5.89
N LEU A 393 -28.86 -27.97 6.59
CA LEU A 393 -28.78 -28.98 7.66
C LEU A 393 -29.18 -28.45 9.03
N SER A 394 -29.53 -27.17 9.16
CA SER A 394 -29.86 -26.51 10.43
C SER A 394 -28.79 -26.71 11.52
N ALA A 395 -27.52 -26.78 11.12
CA ALA A 395 -26.40 -26.92 12.05
C ALA A 395 -26.29 -25.67 12.94
N LYS A 396 -26.16 -25.90 14.25
CA LYS A 396 -26.00 -24.82 15.23
C LYS A 396 -24.52 -24.47 15.33
N LEU A 397 -24.14 -23.30 14.83
CA LEU A 397 -22.80 -22.78 15.12
C LEU A 397 -22.67 -22.37 16.60
N PRO A 398 -21.52 -22.64 17.23
CA PRO A 398 -21.22 -22.11 18.56
C PRO A 398 -20.93 -20.61 18.48
N ILE A 399 -21.98 -19.78 18.51
CA ILE A 399 -21.95 -18.32 18.33
C ILE A 399 -20.85 -17.67 19.17
N ALA A 400 -20.70 -18.09 20.43
CA ALA A 400 -19.67 -17.51 21.30
C ALA A 400 -18.24 -17.83 20.84
N ALA A 401 -17.97 -19.04 20.34
CA ALA A 401 -16.65 -19.40 19.80
C ALA A 401 -16.37 -18.64 18.51
N PHE A 402 -17.37 -18.54 17.63
CA PHE A 402 -17.29 -17.76 16.39
C PHE A 402 -16.89 -16.30 16.66
N PHE A 403 -17.66 -15.59 17.49
CA PHE A 403 -17.35 -14.18 17.80
C PHE A 403 -16.00 -13.99 18.51
N ARG A 404 -15.57 -14.96 19.33
CA ARG A 404 -14.23 -14.91 19.95
C ARG A 404 -13.12 -15.02 18.89
N THR A 405 -13.23 -15.97 17.98
CA THR A 405 -12.26 -16.17 16.90
C THR A 405 -12.23 -14.95 15.97
N ALA A 406 -13.39 -14.43 15.57
CA ALA A 406 -13.50 -13.23 14.76
C ALA A 406 -12.85 -12.00 15.44
N THR A 407 -13.05 -11.84 16.75
CA THR A 407 -12.43 -10.74 17.52
C THR A 407 -10.92 -10.85 17.54
N ILE A 408 -10.36 -12.05 17.74
CA ILE A 408 -8.90 -12.27 17.71
C ILE A 408 -8.35 -11.93 16.32
N LEU A 409 -9.04 -12.36 15.27
CA LEU A 409 -8.66 -12.09 13.90
C LEU A 409 -8.69 -10.59 13.58
N ILE A 410 -9.73 -9.87 14.02
CA ILE A 410 -9.79 -8.40 13.87
C ILE A 410 -8.59 -7.73 14.53
N TYR A 411 -8.26 -8.10 15.76
CA TYR A 411 -7.15 -7.50 16.48
C TYR A 411 -5.80 -7.77 15.79
N TYR A 412 -5.61 -8.97 15.24
CA TYR A 412 -4.45 -9.28 14.41
C TYR A 412 -4.39 -8.39 13.16
N LEU A 413 -5.51 -8.28 12.43
CA LEU A 413 -5.59 -7.44 11.24
C LEU A 413 -5.38 -5.95 11.55
N VAL A 414 -5.96 -5.44 12.64
CA VAL A 414 -5.74 -4.05 13.10
C VAL A 414 -4.27 -3.79 13.35
N PHE A 415 -3.60 -4.69 14.07
CA PHE A 415 -2.18 -4.54 14.38
C PHE A 415 -1.34 -4.50 13.10
N ARG A 416 -1.61 -5.42 12.18
CA ARG A 416 -0.91 -5.53 10.91
C ARG A 416 -1.17 -4.34 9.99
N PHE A 417 -2.45 -4.01 9.72
CA PHE A 417 -2.81 -2.89 8.85
C PHE A 417 -2.31 -1.55 9.38
N LEU A 418 -2.25 -1.37 10.69
CA LEU A 418 -1.71 -0.14 11.28
C LEU A 418 -0.23 0.07 10.93
N GLY A 419 0.57 -0.98 11.12
CA GLY A 419 1.99 -0.90 10.77
C GLY A 419 2.23 -0.70 9.29
N GLU A 420 1.51 -1.46 8.45
CA GLU A 420 1.58 -1.37 7.00
C GLU A 420 1.18 0.02 6.49
N SER A 421 0.08 0.57 7.00
CA SER A 421 -0.40 1.89 6.57
C SER A 421 0.58 3.00 6.93
N ILE A 422 1.20 2.92 8.11
CA ILE A 422 2.23 3.90 8.50
C ILE A 422 3.46 3.72 7.62
N HIS A 423 3.87 2.48 7.35
CA HIS A 423 4.98 2.18 6.45
C HIS A 423 4.75 2.74 5.03
N SER A 424 3.56 2.50 4.45
CA SER A 424 3.20 3.05 3.13
C SER A 424 3.26 4.59 3.10
N LEU A 425 2.82 5.26 4.18
CA LEU A 425 2.94 6.72 4.30
C LEU A 425 4.40 7.19 4.46
N GLN A 426 5.26 6.39 5.08
CA GLN A 426 6.70 6.66 5.16
C GLN A 426 7.36 6.50 3.79
N VAL A 427 7.03 5.44 3.04
CA VAL A 427 7.49 5.24 1.65
C VAL A 427 7.03 6.40 0.76
N ALA A 428 5.79 6.87 0.94
CA ALA A 428 5.26 8.05 0.25
C ALA A 428 5.92 9.39 0.69
N GLY A 429 6.83 9.38 1.66
CA GLY A 429 7.48 10.58 2.20
C GLY A 429 6.56 11.48 3.04
N LYS A 430 5.33 11.04 3.36
CA LYS A 430 4.36 11.83 4.13
C LYS A 430 4.57 11.73 5.64
N LEU A 431 5.26 10.69 6.10
CA LEU A 431 5.69 10.51 7.49
C LEU A 431 7.21 10.33 7.55
N PRO A 432 7.87 10.79 8.61
CA PRO A 432 9.28 10.50 8.83
C PRO A 432 9.47 9.01 9.14
N ALA A 433 10.64 8.49 8.79
CA ALA A 433 11.05 7.11 9.11
C ALA A 433 12.37 7.14 9.90
N HIS A 434 12.26 7.03 11.23
CA HIS A 434 13.44 6.92 12.10
C HIS A 434 13.72 5.43 12.35
N VAL A 435 14.54 4.87 11.46
CA VAL A 435 14.91 3.44 11.50
C VAL A 435 15.78 3.16 12.74
N GLN A 436 15.46 2.09 13.46
CA GLN A 436 16.24 1.59 14.59
C GLN A 436 17.07 0.40 14.16
N GLU A 437 18.39 0.56 14.17
CA GLU A 437 19.33 -0.52 13.89
C GLU A 437 19.15 -1.66 14.90
N GLY A 438 19.13 -2.90 14.40
CA GLY A 438 18.99 -4.10 15.21
C GLY A 438 17.58 -4.61 15.47
N LEU A 439 16.55 -3.89 15.03
CA LEU A 439 15.17 -4.40 15.04
C LEU A 439 14.82 -5.08 13.72
N PRO A 440 14.25 -6.30 13.75
CA PRO A 440 13.87 -7.00 12.53
C PRO A 440 12.62 -6.39 11.91
N SER A 441 12.54 -6.39 10.58
CA SER A 441 11.29 -6.24 9.86
C SER A 441 10.55 -7.58 9.88
N ILE A 442 9.26 -7.56 10.29
CA ILE A 442 8.41 -8.77 10.35
C ILE A 442 7.16 -8.47 9.52
N ASN A 443 7.25 -8.69 8.22
CA ASN A 443 6.24 -8.27 7.25
C ASN A 443 4.88 -8.96 7.46
N TRP A 444 4.85 -10.28 7.78
CA TRP A 444 3.59 -10.98 8.07
C TRP A 444 2.84 -10.40 9.29
N LEU A 445 3.53 -9.67 10.16
CA LEU A 445 2.95 -8.98 11.31
C LEU A 445 2.76 -7.47 11.05
N GLY A 446 3.25 -6.94 9.92
CA GLY A 446 3.26 -5.53 9.61
C GLY A 446 4.16 -4.72 10.56
N MET A 447 5.23 -5.33 11.08
CA MET A 447 6.19 -4.66 11.95
C MET A 447 7.39 -4.18 11.14
N TYR A 448 7.65 -2.89 11.21
CA TYR A 448 8.81 -2.25 10.57
C TYR A 448 9.69 -1.60 11.63
N PRO A 449 11.03 -1.55 11.43
CA PRO A 449 11.97 -1.09 12.44
C PRO A 449 12.01 0.44 12.57
N THR A 450 10.85 1.09 12.65
CA THR A 450 10.73 2.55 12.86
C THR A 450 9.90 2.87 14.10
N TRP A 451 10.24 3.95 14.80
CA TRP A 451 9.47 4.37 15.98
C TRP A 451 8.02 4.71 15.63
N GLU A 452 7.81 5.28 14.45
CA GLU A 452 6.50 5.71 13.96
C GLU A 452 5.56 4.52 13.70
N THR A 453 6.08 3.34 13.39
CA THR A 453 5.27 2.12 13.25
C THR A 453 5.10 1.41 14.60
N LEU A 454 6.18 1.28 15.37
CA LEU A 454 6.19 0.48 16.60
C LEU A 454 5.38 1.11 17.74
N LEU A 455 5.44 2.44 17.92
CA LEU A 455 4.71 3.10 19.01
C LEU A 455 3.19 2.99 18.86
N PRO A 456 2.57 3.30 17.70
CA PRO A 456 1.15 3.09 17.51
C PRO A 456 0.71 1.62 17.62
N GLN A 457 1.53 0.68 17.12
CA GLN A 457 1.26 -0.76 17.27
C GLN A 457 1.29 -1.19 18.75
N LEU A 458 2.25 -0.69 19.53
CA LEU A 458 2.32 -0.94 20.96
C LEU A 458 1.09 -0.38 21.70
N LEU A 459 0.66 0.85 21.35
CA LEU A 459 -0.54 1.45 21.94
C LEU A 459 -1.80 0.63 21.64
N VAL A 460 -1.96 0.15 20.40
CA VAL A 460 -3.07 -0.74 20.03
C VAL A 460 -2.99 -2.07 20.79
N LEU A 461 -1.81 -2.65 20.91
CA LEU A 461 -1.61 -3.89 21.68
C LEU A 461 -2.00 -3.70 23.16
N LEU A 462 -1.57 -2.61 23.78
CA LEU A 462 -1.93 -2.27 25.15
C LEU A 462 -3.44 -2.05 25.30
N PHE A 463 -4.08 -1.40 24.33
CA PHE A 463 -5.53 -1.23 24.30
C PHE A 463 -6.26 -2.57 24.20
N ILE A 464 -5.82 -3.47 23.32
CA ILE A 464 -6.38 -4.82 23.17
C ILE A 464 -6.25 -5.60 24.47
N VAL A 465 -5.08 -5.62 25.08
CA VAL A 465 -4.82 -6.31 26.35
C VAL A 465 -5.70 -5.74 27.46
N TRP A 466 -5.79 -4.42 27.57
CA TRP A 466 -6.65 -3.75 28.55
C TRP A 466 -8.13 -4.14 28.36
N GLU A 467 -8.63 -4.17 27.14
CA GLU A 467 -10.03 -4.55 26.85
C GLU A 467 -10.29 -6.01 27.21
N LEU A 468 -9.37 -6.92 26.89
CA LEU A 468 -9.47 -8.34 27.25
C LEU A 468 -9.45 -8.57 28.76
N LEU A 469 -8.63 -7.84 29.50
CA LEU A 469 -8.56 -7.93 30.96
C LEU A 469 -9.81 -7.35 31.64
N ARG A 470 -10.27 -6.20 31.19
CA ARG A 470 -11.46 -5.54 31.71
C ARG A 470 -12.71 -6.42 31.62
N ASN A 471 -12.82 -7.22 30.57
CA ASN A 471 -13.96 -8.08 30.33
C ASN A 471 -13.86 -9.45 31.01
N ARG A 472 -12.70 -9.78 31.62
CA ARG A 472 -12.53 -10.97 32.46
C ARG A 472 -12.99 -10.77 33.91
N SER A 473 -13.23 -9.55 34.35
CA SER A 473 -13.76 -9.30 35.70
C SER A 473 -15.17 -9.86 35.79
N PRO A 474 -15.44 -10.86 36.66
CA PRO A 474 -16.78 -11.39 36.83
C PRO A 474 -17.64 -10.26 37.39
N LYS A 475 -18.79 -9.99 36.77
CA LYS A 475 -19.84 -9.22 37.44
C LYS A 475 -20.16 -10.00 38.73
N ALA A 476 -19.62 -9.54 39.86
CA ALA A 476 -20.04 -10.00 41.18
C ALA A 476 -21.56 -9.88 41.21
N SER A 477 -22.18 -11.03 41.40
CA SER A 477 -23.63 -11.16 41.59
C SER A 477 -24.07 -10.18 42.69
N ARG A 478 -24.72 -9.10 42.33
CA ARG A 478 -25.57 -8.37 43.26
C ARG A 478 -26.83 -9.21 43.43
N THR A 479 -26.75 -10.23 44.27
CA THR A 479 -27.88 -10.80 45.00
C THR A 479 -27.90 -10.13 46.36
N ALA A 480 -28.82 -9.21 46.55
CA ALA A 480 -29.41 -8.82 47.81
C ALA A 480 -30.83 -8.32 47.51
#